data_4ea5d7bcf3fb22836749cd3cca5d677b
#
_entry.id   4ea5d7bcf3fb22836749cd3cca5d677b
#
_cell.length_a   1.000
_cell.length_b   1.000
_cell.length_c   1.000
_cell.angle_alpha   90.00
_cell.angle_beta   90.00
_cell.angle_gamma   90.00
#
_symmetry.space_group_name_H-M   'P 1'
#
loop_
_entity.id
_entity.type
_entity.pdbx_description
1 polymer ?
#
loop_
_entity_poly.entity_id
_entity_poly.type
_entity_poly.pdbx_seq_one_letter_code
_entity_poly.pdbx_strand_id
1 'polypeptide(L)'
;MTKKQVATKPFRLAREVTGSEASKLVSARLGREIAGAHGPRNEQTFTLAARDEQGEWIGGVNGVIHWRWAYISQFYLAPDWRRNGLGRALLAEVENLARESSCVGLYLDTFDAGPLDFYCKCGFEISGRIENFPPGAARTFLSKRLTPV
;
A
#
# COMPACT_ATOMS: atom_id res chain seq x y z
N MET A 1 38.92 16.96 20.98
CA MET A 1 37.70 17.38 20.21
C MET A 1 36.57 17.57 21.17
N THR A 2 36.20 18.82 21.43
CA THR A 2 35.10 19.16 22.32
C THR A 2 33.77 18.85 21.58
N LYS A 3 33.01 17.88 22.08
CA LYS A 3 31.63 17.67 21.63
C LYS A 3 30.84 18.95 21.92
N LYS A 4 30.41 19.67 20.89
CA LYS A 4 29.44 20.74 21.03
C LYS A 4 28.20 20.15 21.69
N GLN A 5 27.96 20.47 22.95
CA GLN A 5 26.71 20.18 23.61
C GLN A 5 25.61 20.99 22.90
N VAL A 6 24.74 20.29 22.15
CA VAL A 6 23.56 20.91 21.58
C VAL A 6 22.62 21.24 22.76
N ALA A 7 22.42 22.52 23.04
CA ALA A 7 21.50 22.96 24.06
C ALA A 7 20.08 22.49 23.71
N THR A 8 19.49 21.60 24.53
CA THR A 8 18.13 21.14 24.37
C THR A 8 17.15 22.22 24.79
N LYS A 9 16.22 22.59 23.89
CA LYS A 9 15.10 23.47 24.23
C LYS A 9 14.11 22.71 25.12
N PRO A 10 13.57 23.35 26.20
CA PRO A 10 12.56 22.70 27.03
C PRO A 10 11.27 22.45 26.23
N PHE A 11 10.61 21.32 26.46
CA PHE A 11 9.34 20.98 25.82
C PHE A 11 8.46 20.18 26.78
N ARG A 12 7.17 20.07 26.44
CA ARG A 12 6.19 19.24 27.12
C ARG A 12 5.49 18.35 26.14
N LEU A 13 5.14 17.14 26.56
CA LEU A 13 4.38 16.16 25.77
C LEU A 13 3.01 15.95 26.42
N ALA A 14 1.99 15.84 25.58
CA ALA A 14 0.64 15.51 26.01
C ALA A 14 0.04 14.50 25.03
N ARG A 15 -0.81 13.61 25.53
CA ARG A 15 -1.64 12.74 24.67
C ARG A 15 -2.92 13.51 24.34
N GLU A 16 -3.22 13.58 23.06
CA GLU A 16 -4.44 14.22 22.56
C GLU A 16 -5.26 13.24 21.70
N VAL A 17 -6.53 13.54 21.52
CA VAL A 17 -7.40 12.70 20.68
C VAL A 17 -7.05 12.86 19.19
N THR A 18 -7.23 11.78 18.42
CA THR A 18 -7.10 11.84 16.96
C THR A 18 -8.12 12.82 16.40
N GLY A 19 -7.68 13.66 15.46
CA GLY A 19 -8.52 14.71 14.89
C GLY A 19 -8.51 16.03 15.68
N SER A 20 -7.76 16.10 16.79
CA SER A 20 -7.49 17.36 17.49
C SER A 20 -6.79 18.38 16.57
N GLU A 21 -6.71 19.62 17.01
CA GLU A 21 -5.97 20.65 16.26
C GLU A 21 -4.50 20.23 16.05
N ALA A 22 -3.85 19.68 17.08
CA ALA A 22 -2.49 19.19 16.97
C ALA A 22 -2.37 18.06 15.94
N SER A 23 -3.34 17.12 15.90
CA SER A 23 -3.39 16.06 14.89
C SER A 23 -3.46 16.63 13.47
N LYS A 24 -4.29 17.64 13.26
CA LYS A 24 -4.41 18.32 11.96
C LYS A 24 -3.14 19.07 11.57
N LEU A 25 -2.48 19.70 12.54
CA LEU A 25 -1.20 20.39 12.31
C LEU A 25 -0.10 19.42 11.88
N VAL A 26 -0.01 18.25 12.49
CA VAL A 26 0.94 17.20 12.07
C VAL A 26 0.74 16.86 10.60
N SER A 27 -0.49 16.55 10.20
CA SER A 27 -0.82 16.20 8.82
C SER A 27 -0.53 17.33 7.84
N ALA A 28 -0.94 18.56 8.18
CA ALA A 28 -0.78 19.71 7.29
C ALA A 28 0.70 20.12 7.12
N ARG A 29 1.45 20.13 8.22
CA ARG A 29 2.86 20.56 8.20
C ARG A 29 3.74 19.53 7.50
N LEU A 30 3.60 18.25 7.86
CA LEU A 30 4.33 17.17 7.20
C LEU A 30 3.97 17.08 5.72
N GLY A 31 2.68 17.13 5.39
CA GLY A 31 2.23 17.09 4.00
C GLY A 31 2.81 18.22 3.15
N ARG A 32 2.94 19.43 3.71
CA ARG A 32 3.55 20.55 3.03
C ARG A 32 5.04 20.35 2.77
N GLU A 33 5.77 19.85 3.76
CA GLU A 33 7.21 19.57 3.61
C GLU A 33 7.46 18.47 2.58
N ILE A 34 6.68 17.39 2.63
CA ILE A 34 6.81 16.28 1.68
C ILE A 34 6.44 16.74 0.26
N ALA A 35 5.38 17.50 0.10
CA ALA A 35 4.98 18.02 -1.20
C ALA A 35 6.04 18.99 -1.78
N GLY A 36 6.68 19.79 -0.92
CA GLY A 36 7.78 20.65 -1.31
C GLY A 36 9.02 19.89 -1.80
N ALA A 37 9.29 18.73 -1.19
CA ALA A 37 10.45 17.89 -1.53
C ALA A 37 10.20 16.95 -2.71
N HIS A 38 8.98 16.40 -2.83
CA HIS A 38 8.67 15.29 -3.74
C HIS A 38 7.52 15.56 -4.71
N GLY A 39 6.94 16.74 -4.66
CA GLY A 39 5.77 17.10 -5.46
C GLY A 39 4.46 16.63 -4.84
N PRO A 40 3.32 16.92 -5.48
CA PRO A 40 2.01 16.58 -4.97
C PRO A 40 1.79 15.06 -4.96
N ARG A 41 1.13 14.58 -3.93
CA ARG A 41 0.82 13.16 -3.75
C ARG A 41 -0.11 12.61 -4.83
N ASN A 42 -1.05 13.42 -5.32
CA ASN A 42 -2.06 13.07 -6.32
C ASN A 42 -2.79 11.77 -5.97
N GLU A 43 -3.29 11.69 -4.75
CA GLU A 43 -3.93 10.49 -4.24
C GLU A 43 -5.26 10.20 -4.93
N GLN A 44 -5.42 8.96 -5.43
CA GLN A 44 -6.64 8.46 -6.04
C GLN A 44 -6.91 7.06 -5.51
N THR A 45 -8.11 6.82 -4.99
CA THR A 45 -8.54 5.48 -4.62
C THR A 45 -9.12 4.75 -5.82
N PHE A 46 -9.02 3.41 -5.82
CA PHE A 46 -9.64 2.57 -6.86
C PHE A 46 -10.20 1.30 -6.26
N THR A 47 -11.22 0.76 -6.94
CA THR A 47 -11.80 -0.55 -6.64
C THR A 47 -12.03 -1.28 -7.94
N LEU A 48 -11.60 -2.55 -7.99
CA LEU A 48 -11.96 -3.48 -9.05
C LEU A 48 -12.88 -4.54 -8.46
N ALA A 49 -13.99 -4.81 -9.12
CA ALA A 49 -14.93 -5.85 -8.73
C ALA A 49 -14.97 -6.94 -9.79
N ALA A 50 -14.88 -8.20 -9.35
CA ALA A 50 -15.12 -9.36 -10.20
C ALA A 50 -16.52 -9.90 -9.93
N ARG A 51 -17.25 -10.21 -11.00
CA ARG A 51 -18.61 -10.77 -10.94
C ARG A 51 -18.68 -11.98 -11.87
N ASP A 52 -19.53 -12.94 -11.50
CA ASP A 52 -19.81 -14.09 -12.35
C ASP A 52 -20.80 -13.73 -13.48
N GLU A 53 -21.16 -14.73 -14.31
CA GLU A 53 -22.09 -14.56 -15.41
C GLU A 53 -23.51 -14.15 -14.96
N GLN A 54 -23.88 -14.44 -13.71
CA GLN A 54 -25.14 -14.04 -13.11
C GLN A 54 -25.09 -12.65 -12.47
N GLY A 55 -23.91 -11.99 -12.49
CA GLY A 55 -23.72 -10.68 -11.88
C GLY A 55 -23.41 -10.71 -10.38
N GLU A 56 -23.26 -11.91 -9.79
CA GLU A 56 -22.91 -12.04 -8.38
C GLU A 56 -21.44 -11.68 -8.13
N TRP A 57 -21.19 -10.96 -7.06
CA TRP A 57 -19.83 -10.57 -6.69
C TRP A 57 -19.01 -11.77 -6.22
N ILE A 58 -17.83 -11.96 -6.79
CA ILE A 58 -16.95 -13.10 -6.53
C ILE A 58 -15.55 -12.74 -6.04
N GLY A 59 -15.23 -11.47 -6.00
CA GLY A 59 -13.95 -10.98 -5.52
C GLY A 59 -13.67 -9.56 -5.95
N GLY A 60 -12.53 -9.04 -5.54
CA GLY A 60 -12.12 -7.69 -5.92
C GLY A 60 -10.87 -7.19 -5.24
N VAL A 61 -10.52 -5.97 -5.57
CA VAL A 61 -9.33 -5.28 -5.10
C VAL A 61 -9.70 -3.86 -4.71
N ASN A 62 -9.27 -3.42 -3.54
CA ASN A 62 -9.23 -2.02 -3.17
C ASN A 62 -7.79 -1.53 -3.13
N GLY A 63 -7.57 -0.30 -3.56
CA GLY A 63 -6.24 0.27 -3.50
C GLY A 63 -6.23 1.79 -3.59
N VAL A 64 -5.03 2.33 -3.58
CA VAL A 64 -4.78 3.76 -3.68
C VAL A 64 -3.54 4.01 -4.52
N ILE A 65 -3.61 5.00 -5.42
CA ILE A 65 -2.48 5.49 -6.18
C ILE A 65 -2.00 6.78 -5.53
N HIS A 66 -0.70 6.86 -5.26
CA HIS A 66 -0.05 8.06 -4.77
C HIS A 66 1.44 8.06 -5.19
N TRP A 67 1.95 9.23 -5.52
CA TRP A 67 3.34 9.41 -6.01
C TRP A 67 3.73 8.38 -7.09
N ARG A 68 2.80 8.10 -8.01
CA ARG A 68 3.00 7.16 -9.12
C ARG A 68 3.29 5.72 -8.69
N TRP A 69 2.76 5.32 -7.52
CA TRP A 69 2.75 3.93 -7.05
C TRP A 69 1.33 3.52 -6.73
N ALA A 70 0.94 2.32 -7.15
CA ALA A 70 -0.34 1.75 -6.82
C ALA A 70 -0.19 0.79 -5.62
N TYR A 71 -0.83 1.13 -4.50
CA TYR A 71 -0.90 0.28 -3.32
C TYR A 71 -2.17 -0.56 -3.39
N ILE A 72 -2.00 -1.89 -3.36
CA ILE A 72 -3.10 -2.84 -3.21
C ILE A 72 -3.34 -3.00 -1.71
N SER A 73 -4.36 -2.32 -1.20
CA SER A 73 -4.65 -2.33 0.23
C SER A 73 -5.44 -3.56 0.67
N GLN A 74 -6.30 -4.07 -0.19
CA GLN A 74 -7.13 -5.25 0.08
C GLN A 74 -7.35 -6.04 -1.21
N PHE A 75 -7.20 -7.36 -1.10
CA PHE A 75 -7.37 -8.28 -2.21
C PHE A 75 -8.14 -9.50 -1.70
N TYR A 76 -9.30 -9.80 -2.26
CA TYR A 76 -10.13 -10.89 -1.82
C TYR A 76 -10.76 -11.64 -2.98
N LEU A 77 -10.77 -12.98 -2.88
CA LEU A 77 -11.48 -13.88 -3.76
C LEU A 77 -12.43 -14.74 -2.94
N ALA A 78 -13.67 -14.91 -3.40
CA ALA A 78 -14.59 -15.88 -2.82
C ALA A 78 -13.94 -17.28 -2.87
N PRO A 79 -14.09 -18.13 -1.81
CA PRO A 79 -13.37 -19.40 -1.72
C PRO A 79 -13.52 -20.29 -2.93
N ASP A 80 -14.72 -20.40 -3.52
CA ASP A 80 -14.98 -21.24 -4.69
C ASP A 80 -14.32 -20.73 -5.98
N TRP A 81 -13.84 -19.50 -5.95
CA TRP A 81 -13.20 -18.83 -7.10
C TRP A 81 -11.68 -18.74 -6.97
N ARG A 82 -11.13 -19.38 -5.95
CA ARG A 82 -9.67 -19.44 -5.77
C ARG A 82 -9.08 -20.54 -6.65
N ARG A 83 -7.82 -20.36 -7.06
CA ARG A 83 -7.05 -21.31 -7.88
C ARG A 83 -7.62 -21.59 -9.28
N ASN A 84 -8.37 -20.65 -9.85
CA ASN A 84 -8.91 -20.77 -11.20
C ASN A 84 -8.49 -19.64 -12.16
N GLY A 85 -7.49 -18.85 -11.77
CA GLY A 85 -6.98 -17.74 -12.59
C GLY A 85 -7.60 -16.38 -12.33
N LEU A 86 -8.64 -16.28 -11.48
CA LEU A 86 -9.28 -14.99 -11.17
C LEU A 86 -8.31 -14.01 -10.49
N GLY A 87 -7.51 -14.48 -9.54
CA GLY A 87 -6.52 -13.63 -8.86
C GLY A 87 -5.51 -13.03 -9.82
N ARG A 88 -5.00 -13.83 -10.73
CA ARG A 88 -4.07 -13.37 -11.78
C ARG A 88 -4.72 -12.36 -12.72
N ALA A 89 -5.97 -12.57 -13.10
CA ALA A 89 -6.73 -11.65 -13.95
C ALA A 89 -6.96 -10.31 -13.24
N LEU A 90 -7.31 -10.32 -11.95
CA LEU A 90 -7.47 -9.11 -11.16
C LEU A 90 -6.16 -8.33 -11.03
N LEU A 91 -5.03 -9.00 -10.78
CA LEU A 91 -3.72 -8.34 -10.73
C LEU A 91 -3.34 -7.74 -12.08
N ALA A 92 -3.62 -8.43 -13.17
CA ALA A 92 -3.36 -7.89 -14.51
C ALA A 92 -4.15 -6.60 -14.76
N GLU A 93 -5.39 -6.55 -14.29
CA GLU A 93 -6.21 -5.34 -14.42
C GLU A 93 -5.73 -4.21 -13.51
N VAL A 94 -5.26 -4.51 -12.32
CA VAL A 94 -4.58 -3.51 -11.46
C VAL A 94 -3.36 -2.93 -12.16
N GLU A 95 -2.57 -3.76 -12.83
CA GLU A 95 -1.41 -3.29 -13.62
C GLU A 95 -1.84 -2.38 -14.77
N ASN A 96 -2.90 -2.73 -15.49
CA ASN A 96 -3.44 -1.89 -16.57
C ASN A 96 -3.85 -0.52 -16.02
N LEU A 97 -4.62 -0.49 -14.94
CA LEU A 97 -5.05 0.73 -14.27
C LEU A 97 -3.84 1.56 -13.80
N ALA A 98 -2.83 0.91 -13.23
CA ALA A 98 -1.61 1.58 -12.78
C ALA A 98 -0.84 2.19 -13.96
N ARG A 99 -0.73 1.50 -15.08
CA ARG A 99 -0.09 2.02 -16.30
C ARG A 99 -0.86 3.20 -16.89
N GLU A 100 -2.18 3.11 -16.95
CA GLU A 100 -3.04 4.22 -17.40
C GLU A 100 -2.87 5.46 -16.52
N SER A 101 -2.59 5.27 -15.23
CA SER A 101 -2.32 6.34 -14.27
C SER A 101 -0.84 6.74 -14.20
N SER A 102 -0.02 6.29 -15.15
CA SER A 102 1.42 6.58 -15.21
C SER A 102 2.21 6.14 -13.97
N CYS A 103 1.77 5.06 -13.33
CA CYS A 103 2.48 4.48 -12.19
C CYS A 103 3.80 3.83 -12.63
N VAL A 104 4.79 3.87 -11.76
CA VAL A 104 6.10 3.25 -11.95
C VAL A 104 6.20 1.89 -11.25
N GLY A 105 5.23 1.55 -10.40
CA GLY A 105 5.23 0.28 -9.69
C GLY A 105 3.96 0.05 -8.87
N LEU A 106 3.89 -1.17 -8.34
CA LEU A 106 2.84 -1.66 -7.45
C LEU A 106 3.48 -2.13 -6.14
N TYR A 107 2.76 -2.02 -5.03
CA TYR A 107 3.18 -2.65 -3.79
C TYR A 107 1.98 -3.11 -2.98
N LEU A 108 2.24 -4.08 -2.11
CA LEU A 108 1.25 -4.66 -1.21
C LEU A 108 1.93 -5.26 0.00
N ASP A 109 1.13 -5.70 0.95
CA ASP A 109 1.59 -6.49 2.08
C ASP A 109 0.62 -7.64 2.34
N THR A 110 1.13 -8.72 2.91
CA THR A 110 0.36 -9.91 3.27
C THR A 110 0.84 -10.49 4.59
N PHE A 111 -0.07 -11.09 5.33
CA PHE A 111 0.21 -11.73 6.62
C PHE A 111 0.46 -13.24 6.49
N ASP A 112 0.14 -13.84 5.35
CA ASP A 112 0.16 -15.29 5.16
C ASP A 112 1.19 -15.74 4.12
N ALA A 113 1.76 -16.93 4.37
CA ALA A 113 2.73 -17.52 3.46
C ALA A 113 2.12 -18.01 2.14
N GLY A 114 0.84 -18.41 2.13
CA GLY A 114 0.16 -18.92 0.94
C GLY A 114 0.03 -17.89 -0.19
N PRO A 115 -0.55 -16.70 0.06
CA PRO A 115 -0.60 -15.63 -0.92
C PRO A 115 0.78 -15.12 -1.37
N LEU A 116 1.79 -15.25 -0.53
CA LEU A 116 3.15 -14.81 -0.83
C LEU A 116 3.70 -15.48 -2.09
N ASP A 117 3.57 -16.80 -2.22
CA ASP A 117 4.01 -17.55 -3.40
C ASP A 117 3.26 -17.10 -4.66
N PHE A 118 1.95 -16.88 -4.55
CA PHE A 118 1.12 -16.37 -5.63
C PHE A 118 1.62 -15.00 -6.13
N TYR A 119 1.90 -14.06 -5.26
CA TYR A 119 2.41 -12.74 -5.64
C TYR A 119 3.80 -12.82 -6.27
N CYS A 120 4.68 -13.66 -5.74
CA CYS A 120 6.00 -13.88 -6.33
C CYS A 120 5.90 -14.45 -7.76
N LYS A 121 4.98 -15.39 -7.99
CA LYS A 121 4.69 -15.92 -9.34
C LYS A 121 4.11 -14.88 -10.28
N CYS A 122 3.47 -13.86 -9.77
CA CYS A 122 2.97 -12.72 -10.54
C CYS A 122 4.01 -11.61 -10.76
N GLY A 123 5.26 -11.84 -10.37
CA GLY A 123 6.37 -10.92 -10.61
C GLY A 123 6.66 -9.94 -9.49
N PHE A 124 6.04 -10.10 -8.32
CA PHE A 124 6.37 -9.31 -7.15
C PHE A 124 7.64 -9.82 -6.47
N GLU A 125 8.40 -8.91 -5.90
CA GLU A 125 9.60 -9.20 -5.13
C GLU A 125 9.38 -8.81 -3.66
N ILE A 126 9.96 -9.57 -2.73
CA ILE A 126 9.88 -9.24 -1.31
C ILE A 126 10.76 -8.03 -1.04
N SER A 127 10.14 -6.97 -0.51
CA SER A 127 10.81 -5.70 -0.16
C SER A 127 11.15 -5.60 1.32
N GLY A 128 10.48 -6.36 2.19
CA GLY A 128 10.71 -6.35 3.61
C GLY A 128 9.75 -7.25 4.37
N ARG A 129 10.03 -7.46 5.66
CA ARG A 129 9.23 -8.33 6.52
C ARG A 129 9.30 -7.85 7.96
N ILE A 130 8.16 -7.87 8.65
CA ILE A 130 8.07 -7.60 10.08
C ILE A 130 7.56 -8.87 10.77
N GLU A 131 8.37 -9.41 11.65
CA GLU A 131 8.01 -10.59 12.43
C GLU A 131 7.00 -10.22 13.52
N ASN A 132 6.19 -11.21 13.91
CA ASN A 132 5.22 -11.06 15.00
C ASN A 132 4.18 -9.95 14.75
N PHE A 133 3.74 -9.82 13.50
CA PHE A 133 2.76 -8.83 13.07
C PHE A 133 1.69 -9.45 12.14
N PRO A 134 0.47 -9.80 12.66
CA PRO A 134 0.08 -9.86 14.08
C PRO A 134 0.89 -10.90 14.87
N PRO A 135 0.84 -10.87 16.22
CA PRO A 135 1.57 -11.85 17.02
C PRO A 135 1.31 -13.29 16.56
N GLY A 136 2.40 -14.06 16.35
CA GLY A 136 2.35 -15.42 15.80
C GLY A 136 2.40 -15.49 14.27
N ALA A 137 2.36 -14.37 13.57
CA ALA A 137 2.47 -14.29 12.11
C ALA A 137 3.57 -13.29 11.70
N ALA A 138 3.71 -13.03 10.41
CA ALA A 138 4.62 -12.01 9.91
C ALA A 138 3.95 -11.22 8.81
N ARG A 139 4.25 -9.94 8.72
CA ARG A 139 3.80 -9.07 7.64
C ARG A 139 4.91 -8.93 6.62
N THR A 140 4.67 -9.40 5.41
CA THR A 140 5.63 -9.32 4.31
C THR A 140 5.19 -8.27 3.31
N PHE A 141 6.09 -7.37 2.97
CA PHE A 141 5.89 -6.32 1.98
C PHE A 141 6.48 -6.76 0.65
N LEU A 142 5.74 -6.56 -0.43
CA LEU A 142 6.15 -6.92 -1.78
C LEU A 142 5.97 -5.73 -2.72
N SER A 143 6.81 -5.65 -3.72
CA SER A 143 6.71 -4.62 -4.75
C SER A 143 6.98 -5.20 -6.13
N LYS A 144 6.43 -4.54 -7.15
CA LYS A 144 6.65 -4.87 -8.55
C LYS A 144 6.86 -3.59 -9.34
N ARG A 145 8.00 -3.45 -9.98
CA ARG A 145 8.23 -2.33 -10.89
C ARG A 145 7.52 -2.58 -12.21
N LEU A 146 6.90 -1.54 -12.74
CA LEU A 146 6.30 -1.56 -14.07
C LEU A 146 7.33 -1.03 -15.06
N THR A 147 7.62 -1.83 -16.09
CA THR A 147 8.44 -1.35 -17.20
C THR A 147 7.67 -0.32 -18.01
N PRO A 148 8.30 0.80 -18.43
CA PRO A 148 7.69 1.71 -19.37
C PRO A 148 7.33 0.99 -20.66
N VAL A 149 6.16 1.26 -21.20
CA VAL A 149 5.73 0.76 -22.51
C VAL A 149 6.27 1.67 -23.58
#